data_16b68cc16eaa401507ed1f856cdd7434
#
_entry.id   16b68cc16eaa401507ed1f856cdd7434
#
_cell.length_a   1.000
_cell.length_b   1.000
_cell.length_c   1.000
_cell.angle_alpha   90.00
_cell.angle_beta   90.00
_cell.angle_gamma   90.00
#
_symmetry.space_group_name_H-M   'P 1'
#
loop_
_entity.id
_entity.type
_entity.pdbx_description
1 polymer ?
#
loop_
_entity_poly.entity_id
_entity_poly.type
_entity_poly.pdbx_seq_one_letter_code
_entity_poly.pdbx_strand_id
1 'polypeptide(L)'
;MCMVFAIAMQAQTTPNITLKVGVDGKQRELSFVVATPNTKLNIDWGDGTPVETEVISNDNEYQKSTPVYGIPVGTGDIKIYGDEITYFYCGSKQADAKVTALDVSNAPKLKWLFAGTNALTQLDVSHNPELLILTASNNQIADINLTNNTKLTFLELTNNQLSTIDLSHNPLLKKLHLTGNKLTTVDLSVHTHLRDAYMANNQLTSVT
;
A
#
# COMPACT_ATOMS: atom_id res chain seq x y z
N MET A 1 -10.30 -10.93 47.75
CA MET A 1 -11.02 -10.00 46.88
C MET A 1 -10.01 -9.47 45.86
N CYS A 2 -9.89 -10.14 44.71
CA CYS A 2 -8.90 -9.82 43.68
C CYS A 2 -9.53 -8.80 42.74
N MET A 3 -9.11 -7.53 42.84
CA MET A 3 -9.50 -6.49 41.89
C MET A 3 -8.79 -6.79 40.57
N VAL A 4 -9.52 -7.32 39.62
CA VAL A 4 -9.10 -7.35 38.21
C VAL A 4 -9.25 -5.92 37.69
N PHE A 5 -8.14 -5.19 37.57
CA PHE A 5 -8.10 -3.97 36.77
C PHE A 5 -8.26 -4.38 35.32
N ALA A 6 -9.47 -4.30 34.81
CA ALA A 6 -9.68 -4.24 33.37
C ALA A 6 -9.12 -2.87 32.93
N ILE A 7 -7.89 -2.86 32.39
CA ILE A 7 -7.41 -1.74 31.61
C ILE A 7 -8.29 -1.77 30.35
N ALA A 8 -9.28 -0.89 30.31
CA ALA A 8 -9.99 -0.61 29.08
C ALA A 8 -8.92 -0.05 28.12
N MET A 9 -8.45 -0.86 27.16
CA MET A 9 -7.72 -0.35 26.04
C MET A 9 -8.64 0.68 25.39
N GLN A 10 -8.24 1.94 25.43
CA GLN A 10 -8.93 2.99 24.70
C GLN A 10 -8.91 2.56 23.24
N ALA A 11 -10.07 2.21 22.71
CA ALA A 11 -10.19 1.76 21.33
C ALA A 11 -9.63 2.87 20.43
N GLN A 12 -8.64 2.56 19.61
CA GLN A 12 -8.10 3.49 18.64
C GLN A 12 -9.25 3.96 17.75
N THR A 13 -9.55 5.25 17.78
CA THR A 13 -10.71 5.81 17.10
C THR A 13 -10.45 6.09 15.61
N THR A 14 -9.18 6.25 15.24
CA THR A 14 -8.76 6.54 13.87
C THR A 14 -8.08 5.30 13.27
N PRO A 15 -8.56 4.79 12.12
CA PRO A 15 -7.90 3.68 11.46
C PRO A 15 -6.53 4.08 10.92
N ASN A 16 -5.58 3.14 10.92
CA ASN A 16 -4.26 3.32 10.32
C ASN A 16 -4.32 3.19 8.80
N ILE A 17 -5.16 2.28 8.31
CA ILE A 17 -5.39 2.07 6.89
C ILE A 17 -6.90 1.98 6.64
N THR A 18 -7.37 2.67 5.62
CA THR A 18 -8.74 2.54 5.13
C THR A 18 -8.72 2.22 3.64
N LEU A 19 -9.54 1.27 3.23
CA LEU A 19 -9.74 0.96 1.82
C LEU A 19 -11.22 0.82 1.51
N LYS A 20 -11.60 1.25 0.31
CA LYS A 20 -12.96 1.14 -0.21
C LYS A 20 -13.01 0.08 -1.30
N VAL A 21 -13.94 -0.85 -1.16
CA VAL A 21 -14.16 -1.95 -2.09
C VAL A 21 -15.65 -2.09 -2.46
N GLY A 22 -15.92 -2.79 -3.55
CA GLY A 22 -17.32 -3.19 -3.86
C GLY A 22 -17.84 -4.21 -2.84
N VAL A 23 -19.12 -4.09 -2.48
CA VAL A 23 -19.82 -5.06 -1.66
C VAL A 23 -20.53 -6.05 -2.60
N ASP A 24 -19.88 -7.13 -2.93
CA ASP A 24 -20.31 -8.13 -3.93
C ASP A 24 -20.42 -9.56 -3.35
N GLY A 25 -20.32 -9.70 -2.02
CA GLY A 25 -20.34 -10.96 -1.31
C GLY A 25 -19.10 -11.82 -1.48
N LYS A 26 -18.03 -11.28 -2.12
CA LYS A 26 -16.79 -12.02 -2.35
C LYS A 26 -15.78 -11.79 -1.26
N GLN A 27 -15.03 -12.83 -0.95
CA GLN A 27 -13.93 -12.76 0.02
C GLN A 27 -12.78 -11.91 -0.53
N ARG A 28 -12.20 -11.11 0.34
CA ARG A 28 -10.97 -10.35 0.11
C ARG A 28 -9.82 -10.96 0.91
N GLU A 29 -8.64 -10.93 0.32
CA GLU A 29 -7.38 -11.22 0.99
C GLU A 29 -6.65 -9.90 1.24
N LEU A 30 -6.32 -9.65 2.50
CA LEU A 30 -5.36 -8.62 2.90
C LEU A 30 -4.17 -9.34 3.54
N SER A 31 -2.97 -8.79 3.42
CA SER A 31 -1.83 -9.39 4.11
C SER A 31 -1.01 -8.32 4.82
N PHE A 32 -0.49 -8.67 5.97
CA PHE A 32 0.20 -7.77 6.88
C PHE A 32 1.56 -8.33 7.33
N VAL A 33 2.48 -7.41 7.58
CA VAL A 33 3.64 -7.60 8.46
C VAL A 33 3.64 -6.46 9.46
N VAL A 34 4.03 -6.75 10.67
CA VAL A 34 4.12 -5.79 11.78
C VAL A 34 5.54 -5.71 12.31
N ALA A 35 5.92 -4.58 12.91
CA ALA A 35 7.26 -4.41 13.46
C ALA A 35 7.52 -5.34 14.66
N THR A 36 6.50 -5.59 15.47
CA THR A 36 6.56 -6.47 16.63
C THR A 36 5.73 -7.71 16.38
N PRO A 37 6.29 -8.94 16.44
CA PRO A 37 5.54 -10.18 16.24
C PRO A 37 4.37 -10.31 17.23
N ASN A 38 3.32 -11.00 16.79
CA ASN A 38 2.10 -11.25 17.57
C ASN A 38 1.34 -9.95 17.93
N THR A 39 1.55 -8.89 17.15
CA THR A 39 0.74 -7.66 17.27
C THR A 39 -0.69 -7.96 16.82
N LYS A 40 -1.65 -7.47 17.60
CA LYS A 40 -3.07 -7.59 17.28
C LYS A 40 -3.50 -6.39 16.45
N LEU A 41 -4.11 -6.68 15.31
CA LEU A 41 -4.83 -5.71 14.49
C LEU A 41 -6.33 -5.90 14.68
N ASN A 42 -7.09 -4.82 14.61
CA ASN A 42 -8.54 -4.85 14.56
C ASN A 42 -8.99 -4.47 13.15
N ILE A 43 -9.77 -5.34 12.50
CA ILE A 43 -10.23 -5.14 11.13
C ILE A 43 -11.77 -5.09 11.11
N ASP A 44 -12.29 -3.93 10.73
CA ASP A 44 -13.70 -3.71 10.44
C ASP A 44 -13.93 -3.94 8.93
N TRP A 45 -14.74 -4.92 8.59
CA TRP A 45 -15.05 -5.26 7.21
C TRP A 45 -16.22 -4.43 6.63
N GLY A 46 -16.62 -3.36 7.29
CA GLY A 46 -17.59 -2.38 6.81
C GLY A 46 -18.92 -2.37 7.57
N ASP A 47 -19.05 -3.12 8.66
CA ASP A 47 -20.28 -3.16 9.50
C ASP A 47 -20.11 -2.39 10.84
N GLY A 48 -18.95 -1.81 11.08
CA GLY A 48 -18.64 -1.10 12.33
C GLY A 48 -18.25 -2.01 13.48
N THR A 49 -18.04 -3.32 13.24
CA THR A 49 -17.67 -4.30 14.27
C THR A 49 -16.26 -4.87 14.01
N PRO A 50 -15.19 -4.20 14.51
CA PRO A 50 -13.83 -4.68 14.28
C PRO A 50 -13.58 -6.06 14.89
N VAL A 51 -12.94 -6.93 14.10
CA VAL A 51 -12.52 -8.27 14.53
C VAL A 51 -11.03 -8.25 14.83
N GLU A 52 -10.65 -8.69 16.03
CA GLU A 52 -9.26 -8.81 16.41
C GLU A 52 -8.59 -9.95 15.64
N THR A 53 -7.44 -9.63 15.06
CA THR A 53 -6.62 -10.56 14.26
C THR A 53 -5.17 -10.46 14.71
N GLU A 54 -4.57 -11.58 15.08
CA GLU A 54 -3.15 -11.64 15.44
C GLU A 54 -2.29 -11.74 14.18
N VAL A 55 -1.28 -10.86 14.06
CA VAL A 55 -0.28 -10.88 13.00
C VAL A 55 1.01 -11.49 13.56
N ILE A 56 1.35 -12.70 13.11
CA ILE A 56 2.45 -13.49 13.64
C ILE A 56 3.82 -13.17 13.02
N SER A 57 3.84 -12.50 11.86
CA SER A 57 5.05 -12.12 11.14
C SER A 57 5.66 -10.83 11.67
N ASN A 58 6.97 -10.64 11.46
CA ASN A 58 7.70 -9.42 11.79
C ASN A 58 8.36 -8.81 10.54
N ASP A 59 8.86 -7.59 10.64
CA ASP A 59 9.39 -6.82 9.51
C ASP A 59 10.77 -7.26 8.97
N ASN A 60 11.34 -8.34 9.49
CA ASN A 60 12.56 -8.93 8.92
C ASN A 60 12.26 -9.85 7.72
N GLU A 61 11.01 -10.26 7.55
CA GLU A 61 10.61 -11.27 6.57
C GLU A 61 9.29 -10.90 5.86
N TYR A 62 9.27 -9.80 5.07
CA TYR A 62 8.05 -9.38 4.37
C TYR A 62 7.43 -10.47 3.45
N GLN A 63 8.22 -11.45 3.02
CA GLN A 63 7.75 -12.59 2.23
C GLN A 63 6.91 -13.59 3.04
N LYS A 64 6.93 -13.49 4.36
CA LYS A 64 6.12 -14.30 5.28
C LYS A 64 4.99 -13.49 5.90
N SER A 65 4.34 -12.66 5.10
CA SER A 65 3.18 -11.88 5.56
C SER A 65 2.04 -12.78 6.06
N THR A 66 1.30 -12.29 7.05
CA THR A 66 0.11 -12.96 7.57
C THR A 66 -1.10 -12.60 6.70
N PRO A 67 -1.69 -13.55 5.95
CA PRO A 67 -2.91 -13.30 5.20
C PRO A 67 -4.13 -13.29 6.12
N VAL A 68 -5.03 -12.36 5.87
CA VAL A 68 -6.32 -12.21 6.55
C VAL A 68 -7.43 -12.17 5.51
N TYR A 69 -8.49 -12.92 5.76
CA TYR A 69 -9.59 -13.07 4.82
C TYR A 69 -10.89 -12.58 5.43
N GLY A 70 -11.66 -11.80 4.67
CA GLY A 70 -12.97 -11.34 5.08
C GLY A 70 -13.86 -11.01 3.89
N ILE A 71 -15.16 -10.88 4.13
CA ILE A 71 -16.15 -10.46 3.14
C ILE A 71 -16.60 -9.05 3.50
N PRO A 72 -16.34 -8.05 2.63
CA PRO A 72 -16.80 -6.70 2.86
C PRO A 72 -18.33 -6.63 2.92
N VAL A 73 -18.85 -5.87 3.86
CA VAL A 73 -20.27 -5.68 4.10
C VAL A 73 -20.59 -4.18 4.24
N GLY A 74 -21.84 -3.84 4.44
CA GLY A 74 -22.27 -2.47 4.70
C GLY A 74 -21.84 -1.47 3.62
N THR A 75 -20.95 -0.55 3.94
CA THR A 75 -20.47 0.51 3.03
C THR A 75 -19.34 0.05 2.10
N GLY A 76 -18.72 -1.10 2.38
CA GLY A 76 -17.49 -1.55 1.72
C GLY A 76 -16.24 -0.78 2.18
N ASP A 77 -16.31 0.01 3.25
CA ASP A 77 -15.17 0.70 3.84
C ASP A 77 -14.50 -0.21 4.86
N ILE A 78 -13.44 -0.90 4.44
CA ILE A 78 -12.64 -1.73 5.35
C ILE A 78 -11.69 -0.83 6.12
N LYS A 79 -11.68 -0.95 7.46
CA LYS A 79 -10.84 -0.14 8.34
C LYS A 79 -9.93 -1.04 9.16
N ILE A 80 -8.64 -0.72 9.17
CA ILE A 80 -7.60 -1.46 9.88
C ILE A 80 -7.01 -0.57 10.96
N TYR A 81 -7.01 -1.07 12.19
CA TYR A 81 -6.50 -0.38 13.38
C TYR A 81 -5.31 -1.15 13.94
N GLY A 82 -4.18 -0.48 14.15
CA GLY A 82 -2.96 -1.03 14.73
C GLY A 82 -1.70 -0.32 14.24
N ASP A 83 -0.84 0.14 15.15
CA ASP A 83 0.23 1.12 14.89
C ASP A 83 1.51 0.54 14.28
N GLU A 84 1.67 -0.77 14.26
CA GLU A 84 2.94 -1.44 13.95
C GLU A 84 3.01 -1.98 12.51
N ILE A 85 2.11 -1.55 11.61
CA ILE A 85 2.02 -2.08 10.24
C ILE A 85 3.23 -1.58 9.43
N THR A 86 4.06 -2.52 8.98
CA THR A 86 5.24 -2.24 8.13
C THR A 86 5.07 -2.75 6.70
N TYR A 87 4.20 -3.73 6.48
CA TYR A 87 3.83 -4.27 5.17
C TYR A 87 2.31 -4.31 5.05
N PHE A 88 1.83 -3.90 3.89
CA PHE A 88 0.42 -4.04 3.54
C PHE A 88 0.26 -4.49 2.09
N TYR A 89 -0.53 -5.54 1.90
CA TYR A 89 -0.96 -6.03 0.60
C TYR A 89 -2.49 -5.98 0.51
N CYS A 90 -2.97 -5.35 -0.54
CA CYS A 90 -4.40 -5.32 -0.90
C CYS A 90 -4.62 -5.53 -2.41
N GLY A 91 -3.67 -6.19 -3.08
CA GLY A 91 -3.79 -6.49 -4.50
C GLY A 91 -4.95 -7.46 -4.78
N SER A 92 -5.73 -7.18 -5.81
CA SER A 92 -6.85 -8.04 -6.18
C SER A 92 -6.42 -9.11 -7.16
N LYS A 93 -6.70 -10.36 -6.84
CA LYS A 93 -6.57 -11.51 -7.76
C LYS A 93 -7.82 -11.70 -8.65
N GLN A 94 -8.93 -11.01 -8.34
CA GLN A 94 -10.22 -11.13 -9.03
C GLN A 94 -10.55 -9.80 -9.72
N ALA A 95 -11.11 -9.89 -10.93
CA ALA A 95 -11.37 -8.71 -11.77
C ALA A 95 -12.38 -7.72 -11.17
N ASP A 96 -13.29 -8.19 -10.35
CA ASP A 96 -14.43 -7.46 -9.79
C ASP A 96 -14.29 -7.12 -8.29
N ALA A 97 -13.20 -7.60 -7.66
CA ALA A 97 -12.93 -7.39 -6.22
C ALA A 97 -11.99 -6.20 -5.97
N LYS A 98 -12.07 -5.15 -6.76
CA LYS A 98 -11.07 -4.08 -6.78
C LYS A 98 -11.25 -3.07 -5.65
N VAL A 99 -10.12 -2.65 -5.07
CA VAL A 99 -10.04 -1.47 -4.22
C VAL A 99 -10.16 -0.22 -5.10
N THR A 100 -11.07 0.68 -4.74
CA THR A 100 -11.32 1.93 -5.47
C THR A 100 -10.71 3.16 -4.80
N ALA A 101 -10.48 3.09 -3.49
CA ALA A 101 -9.74 4.10 -2.72
C ALA A 101 -8.90 3.43 -1.64
N LEU A 102 -7.73 3.98 -1.36
CA LEU A 102 -6.79 3.51 -0.35
C LEU A 102 -6.21 4.72 0.38
N ASP A 103 -6.38 4.76 1.70
CA ASP A 103 -5.77 5.73 2.60
C ASP A 103 -4.80 5.00 3.53
N VAL A 104 -3.53 5.38 3.49
CA VAL A 104 -2.43 4.87 4.31
C VAL A 104 -1.77 5.98 5.14
N SER A 105 -2.39 7.16 5.21
CA SER A 105 -1.82 8.35 5.84
C SER A 105 -1.49 8.19 7.32
N ASN A 106 -2.20 7.29 8.01
CA ASN A 106 -1.97 6.99 9.43
C ASN A 106 -1.11 5.72 9.65
N ALA A 107 -0.38 5.26 8.64
CA ALA A 107 0.55 4.13 8.72
C ALA A 107 2.01 4.57 8.46
N PRO A 108 2.61 5.45 9.31
CA PRO A 108 3.92 6.06 9.02
C PRO A 108 5.09 5.07 9.05
N LYS A 109 4.93 3.89 9.64
CA LYS A 109 5.95 2.83 9.67
C LYS A 109 5.94 1.93 8.44
N LEU A 110 5.05 2.19 7.46
CA LEU A 110 4.89 1.36 6.28
C LEU A 110 6.17 1.38 5.42
N LYS A 111 6.77 0.21 5.24
CA LYS A 111 7.99 -0.01 4.43
C LYS A 111 7.67 -0.64 3.08
N TRP A 112 6.61 -1.44 3.01
CA TRP A 112 6.24 -2.19 1.81
C TRP A 112 4.73 -2.07 1.56
N LEU A 113 4.38 -1.46 0.43
CA LEU A 113 2.99 -1.30 -0.02
C LEU A 113 2.78 -2.00 -1.36
N PHE A 114 1.85 -2.95 -1.38
CA PHE A 114 1.47 -3.72 -2.56
C PHE A 114 -0.03 -3.52 -2.83
N ALA A 115 -0.34 -2.59 -3.72
CA ALA A 115 -1.70 -2.18 -4.08
C ALA A 115 -2.00 -2.40 -5.57
N GLY A 116 -1.32 -3.36 -6.20
CA GLY A 116 -1.49 -3.67 -7.61
C GLY A 116 -2.83 -4.33 -7.95
N THR A 117 -3.23 -4.22 -9.22
CA THR A 117 -4.43 -4.84 -9.80
C THR A 117 -5.72 -4.39 -9.10
N ASN A 118 -5.88 -3.10 -8.95
CA ASN A 118 -7.04 -2.45 -8.35
C ASN A 118 -7.67 -1.41 -9.32
N ALA A 119 -8.53 -0.53 -8.80
CA ALA A 119 -9.17 0.54 -9.55
C ALA A 119 -8.84 1.93 -8.94
N LEU A 120 -7.64 2.07 -8.38
CA LEU A 120 -7.18 3.31 -7.78
C LEU A 120 -6.97 4.37 -8.86
N THR A 121 -7.57 5.54 -8.70
CA THR A 121 -7.34 6.71 -9.55
C THR A 121 -6.30 7.66 -8.97
N GLN A 122 -6.05 7.55 -7.67
CA GLN A 122 -5.04 8.29 -6.91
C GLN A 122 -4.46 7.42 -5.79
N LEU A 123 -3.26 7.73 -5.36
CA LEU A 123 -2.60 7.10 -4.22
C LEU A 123 -1.70 8.12 -3.54
N ASP A 124 -2.05 8.53 -2.33
CA ASP A 124 -1.21 9.41 -1.52
C ASP A 124 -0.35 8.60 -0.55
N VAL A 125 0.96 8.69 -0.71
CA VAL A 125 1.98 8.06 0.13
C VAL A 125 2.88 9.09 0.83
N SER A 126 2.50 10.36 0.84
CA SER A 126 3.29 11.45 1.41
C SER A 126 3.53 11.30 2.92
N HIS A 127 2.69 10.54 3.62
CA HIS A 127 2.80 10.26 5.05
C HIS A 127 3.51 8.95 5.40
N ASN A 128 4.13 8.29 4.40
CA ASN A 128 4.82 7.02 4.57
C ASN A 128 6.33 7.16 4.24
N PRO A 129 7.11 7.93 5.01
CA PRO A 129 8.52 8.24 4.70
C PRO A 129 9.45 7.02 4.79
N GLU A 130 8.99 5.92 5.41
CA GLU A 130 9.74 4.68 5.54
C GLU A 130 9.61 3.74 4.34
N LEU A 131 8.84 4.12 3.29
CA LEU A 131 8.62 3.26 2.12
C LEU A 131 9.94 2.92 1.41
N LEU A 132 10.17 1.61 1.28
CA LEU A 132 11.28 0.99 0.54
C LEU A 132 10.80 0.40 -0.80
N ILE A 133 9.58 -0.15 -0.81
CA ILE A 133 8.94 -0.75 -1.97
C ILE A 133 7.52 -0.23 -2.09
N LEU A 134 7.20 0.27 -3.28
CA LEU A 134 5.84 0.63 -3.68
C LEU A 134 5.50 -0.08 -4.99
N THR A 135 4.47 -0.93 -4.97
CA THR A 135 3.88 -1.49 -6.19
C THR A 135 2.40 -1.15 -6.27
N ALA A 136 2.01 -0.46 -7.33
CA ALA A 136 0.63 -0.10 -7.63
C ALA A 136 0.32 -0.30 -9.13
N SER A 137 0.86 -1.36 -9.73
CA SER A 137 0.63 -1.72 -11.12
C SER A 137 -0.84 -2.02 -11.40
N ASN A 138 -1.27 -1.87 -12.65
CA ASN A 138 -2.64 -2.18 -13.10
C ASN A 138 -3.69 -1.44 -12.27
N ASN A 139 -3.58 -0.12 -12.25
CA ASN A 139 -4.51 0.84 -11.67
C ASN A 139 -4.86 1.94 -12.71
N GLN A 140 -5.41 3.05 -12.26
CA GLN A 140 -5.78 4.19 -13.10
C GLN A 140 -5.12 5.49 -12.58
N ILE A 141 -3.95 5.37 -11.93
CA ILE A 141 -3.24 6.49 -11.30
C ILE A 141 -2.69 7.41 -12.40
N ALA A 142 -3.10 8.68 -12.36
CA ALA A 142 -2.68 9.68 -13.35
C ALA A 142 -1.51 10.54 -12.87
N ASP A 143 -1.33 10.66 -11.56
CA ASP A 143 -0.27 11.40 -10.92
C ASP A 143 0.09 10.77 -9.57
N ILE A 144 1.34 10.94 -9.13
CA ILE A 144 1.81 10.47 -7.82
C ILE A 144 2.92 11.38 -7.30
N ASN A 145 2.79 11.82 -6.05
CA ASN A 145 3.83 12.58 -5.36
C ASN A 145 4.70 11.66 -4.50
N LEU A 146 5.99 11.56 -4.84
CA LEU A 146 6.97 10.70 -4.16
C LEU A 146 8.04 11.49 -3.38
N THR A 147 7.85 12.81 -3.23
CA THR A 147 8.83 13.71 -2.61
C THR A 147 9.27 13.26 -1.21
N ASN A 148 8.35 12.74 -0.41
CA ASN A 148 8.63 12.31 0.96
C ASN A 148 9.15 10.86 1.06
N ASN A 149 9.11 10.09 -0.03
CA ASN A 149 9.48 8.66 -0.03
C ASN A 149 10.94 8.47 -0.43
N THR A 150 11.85 9.20 0.20
CA THR A 150 13.28 9.28 -0.16
C THR A 150 14.04 7.97 0.01
N LYS A 151 13.47 6.97 0.70
CA LYS A 151 14.06 5.65 0.93
C LYS A 151 13.66 4.62 -0.13
N LEU A 152 12.84 4.98 -1.12
CA LEU A 152 12.39 4.04 -2.15
C LEU A 152 13.57 3.41 -2.89
N THR A 153 13.56 2.07 -2.95
CA THR A 153 14.52 1.25 -3.70
C THR A 153 13.88 0.51 -4.86
N PHE A 154 12.57 0.26 -4.79
CA PHE A 154 11.78 -0.33 -5.86
C PHE A 154 10.45 0.41 -6.02
N LEU A 155 10.20 0.90 -7.24
CA LEU A 155 8.94 1.52 -7.65
C LEU A 155 8.37 0.78 -8.85
N GLU A 156 7.12 0.31 -8.73
CA GLU A 156 6.40 -0.34 -9.81
C GLU A 156 5.02 0.29 -10.01
N LEU A 157 4.85 1.00 -11.13
CA LEU A 157 3.63 1.68 -11.56
C LEU A 157 3.22 1.28 -12.98
N THR A 158 3.56 0.06 -13.37
CA THR A 158 3.21 -0.51 -14.68
C THR A 158 1.70 -0.45 -14.93
N ASN A 159 1.28 -0.14 -16.16
CA ASN A 159 -0.13 -0.07 -16.57
C ASN A 159 -0.97 0.89 -15.69
N ASN A 160 -0.59 2.16 -15.72
CA ASN A 160 -1.30 3.28 -15.12
C ASN A 160 -1.56 4.38 -16.17
N GLN A 161 -1.85 5.60 -15.75
CA GLN A 161 -2.16 6.72 -16.64
C GLN A 161 -1.20 7.91 -16.47
N LEU A 162 0.02 7.67 -15.94
CA LEU A 162 1.00 8.70 -15.66
C LEU A 162 1.44 9.40 -16.96
N SER A 163 1.32 10.72 -17.01
CA SER A 163 1.85 11.56 -18.09
C SER A 163 3.21 12.18 -17.74
N THR A 164 3.48 12.34 -16.46
CA THR A 164 4.74 12.83 -15.88
C THR A 164 5.06 12.03 -14.63
N ILE A 165 6.32 12.06 -14.21
CA ILE A 165 6.77 11.55 -12.92
C ILE A 165 8.01 12.31 -12.48
N ASP A 166 8.02 12.80 -11.23
CA ASP A 166 9.20 13.38 -10.60
C ASP A 166 9.85 12.36 -9.66
N LEU A 167 11.06 11.95 -9.98
CA LEU A 167 11.85 10.99 -9.21
C LEU A 167 13.09 11.63 -8.57
N SER A 168 13.24 12.97 -8.65
CA SER A 168 14.43 13.69 -8.18
C SER A 168 14.72 13.47 -6.69
N HIS A 169 13.69 13.14 -5.91
CA HIS A 169 13.79 12.90 -4.46
C HIS A 169 13.99 11.41 -4.10
N ASN A 170 14.13 10.51 -5.09
CA ASN A 170 14.23 9.08 -4.87
C ASN A 170 15.57 8.48 -5.38
N PRO A 171 16.74 9.03 -5.00
CA PRO A 171 18.04 8.64 -5.57
C PRO A 171 18.48 7.21 -5.25
N LEU A 172 17.80 6.54 -4.30
CA LEU A 172 18.12 5.17 -3.89
C LEU A 172 17.45 4.10 -4.75
N LEU A 173 16.68 4.50 -5.79
CA LEU A 173 15.99 3.55 -6.68
C LEU A 173 17.00 2.61 -7.35
N LYS A 174 16.71 1.31 -7.25
CA LYS A 174 17.45 0.21 -7.88
C LYS A 174 16.63 -0.44 -9.00
N LYS A 175 15.29 -0.41 -8.86
CA LYS A 175 14.35 -0.97 -9.83
C LYS A 175 13.21 0.02 -10.08
N LEU A 176 12.91 0.26 -11.36
CA LEU A 176 11.88 1.20 -11.79
C LEU A 176 11.06 0.58 -12.93
N HIS A 177 9.80 0.29 -12.68
CA HIS A 177 8.88 -0.29 -13.65
C HIS A 177 7.73 0.69 -13.95
N LEU A 178 7.76 1.30 -15.13
CA LEU A 178 6.82 2.32 -15.62
C LEU A 178 6.16 1.92 -16.95
N THR A 179 6.31 0.67 -17.39
CA THR A 179 5.73 0.17 -18.63
C THR A 179 4.23 0.45 -18.73
N GLY A 180 3.71 0.83 -19.92
CA GLY A 180 2.28 1.00 -20.15
C GLY A 180 1.68 2.25 -19.45
N ASN A 181 2.35 3.39 -19.56
CA ASN A 181 1.89 4.70 -19.12
C ASN A 181 1.83 5.68 -20.31
N LYS A 182 1.71 6.98 -20.03
CA LYS A 182 1.63 8.06 -21.04
C LYS A 182 2.82 9.02 -20.94
N LEU A 183 3.95 8.55 -20.36
CA LEU A 183 5.12 9.39 -20.10
C LEU A 183 5.76 9.84 -21.40
N THR A 184 6.13 11.14 -21.47
CA THR A 184 6.86 11.72 -22.61
C THR A 184 8.33 11.90 -22.31
N THR A 185 8.69 12.08 -21.06
CA THR A 185 10.08 12.22 -20.59
C THR A 185 10.23 11.55 -19.24
N VAL A 186 11.44 11.06 -18.94
CA VAL A 186 11.84 10.59 -17.61
C VAL A 186 13.26 11.06 -17.36
N ASP A 187 13.47 11.73 -16.21
CA ASP A 187 14.80 12.12 -15.75
C ASP A 187 15.34 11.11 -14.74
N LEU A 188 16.43 10.45 -15.10
CA LEU A 188 17.15 9.47 -14.28
C LEU A 188 18.53 9.95 -13.85
N SER A 189 18.86 11.22 -14.04
CA SER A 189 20.20 11.79 -13.86
C SER A 189 20.76 11.61 -12.45
N VAL A 190 19.89 11.49 -11.42
CA VAL A 190 20.30 11.29 -10.02
C VAL A 190 20.32 9.81 -9.59
N HIS A 191 19.93 8.87 -10.46
CA HIS A 191 19.70 7.45 -10.10
C HIS A 191 20.91 6.56 -10.37
N THR A 192 22.06 6.86 -9.76
CA THR A 192 23.34 6.13 -9.97
C THR A 192 23.29 4.66 -9.54
N HIS A 193 22.29 4.26 -8.77
CA HIS A 193 22.10 2.89 -8.27
C HIS A 193 21.08 2.08 -9.09
N LEU A 194 20.46 2.69 -10.12
CA LEU A 194 19.44 2.03 -10.92
C LEU A 194 20.05 0.88 -11.74
N ARG A 195 19.45 -0.30 -11.66
CA ARG A 195 19.88 -1.52 -12.34
C ARG A 195 18.85 -2.00 -13.36
N ASP A 196 17.59 -1.91 -12.99
CA ASP A 196 16.45 -2.39 -13.79
C ASP A 196 15.51 -1.22 -14.04
N ALA A 197 15.31 -0.84 -15.30
CA ALA A 197 14.37 0.19 -15.73
C ALA A 197 13.53 -0.31 -16.90
N TYR A 198 12.22 -0.47 -16.68
CA TYR A 198 11.27 -0.91 -17.70
C TYR A 198 10.27 0.22 -17.97
N MET A 199 10.30 0.77 -19.20
CA MET A 199 9.49 1.93 -19.59
C MET A 199 8.84 1.75 -20.97
N ALA A 200 8.74 0.51 -21.47
CA ALA A 200 8.09 0.21 -22.73
C ALA A 200 6.62 0.68 -22.74
N ASN A 201 6.04 0.84 -23.92
CA ASN A 201 4.64 1.26 -24.09
C ASN A 201 4.33 2.59 -23.39
N ASN A 202 5.19 3.59 -23.57
CA ASN A 202 5.03 4.99 -23.22
C ASN A 202 5.11 5.86 -24.50
N GLN A 203 5.14 7.17 -24.35
CA GLN A 203 5.26 8.14 -25.43
C GLN A 203 6.62 8.87 -25.36
N LEU A 204 7.67 8.19 -24.88
CA LEU A 204 8.95 8.81 -24.54
C LEU A 204 9.64 9.38 -25.77
N THR A 205 10.01 10.65 -25.68
CA THR A 205 10.87 11.37 -26.60
C THR A 205 12.28 11.55 -26.07
N SER A 206 12.46 11.53 -24.74
CA SER A 206 13.76 11.57 -24.09
C SER A 206 13.78 10.85 -22.73
N VAL A 207 14.94 10.29 -22.43
CA VAL A 207 15.31 9.79 -21.09
C VAL A 207 16.69 10.36 -20.80
N THR A 208 16.86 11.07 -19.71
CA THR A 208 18.13 11.72 -19.31
C THR A 208 18.72 11.05 -18.09
#